data_d20aba67a007bd1c9fc599a8eac1381c
#
_entry.id   d20aba67a007bd1c9fc599a8eac1381c
#
_cell.length_a   1.000
_cell.length_b   1.000
_cell.length_c   1.000
_cell.angle_alpha   90.00
_cell.angle_beta   90.00
_cell.angle_gamma   90.00
#
_symmetry.space_group_name_H-M   'P 1'
#
loop_
_entity.id
_entity.type
_entity.pdbx_description
1 polymer ?
#
loop_
_entity_poly.entity_id
_entity_poly.type
_entity_poly.pdbx_seq_one_letter_code
_entity_poly.pdbx_strand_id
1 'polypeptide(L)'
;VDNNIQTQYNFPLKPGMKVQVSREKNKHEFRHPMLKILYEDAYLIVVEKKEGLLSVATDHQKERTAQHILNEYVKRTHRNNRIFVVHRLDRETSGIMMYAKDEKTQHTLRDNWHDIVYDRRYVSIVMGDMEKDQGTVRSWLTDRKLYVSSSPVDDGGKLSITHYRTIKRANGYSLMELQLETGRKNQIRVHMQSLG
;
A
#
# COMPACT_ATOMS: atom_id res chain seq x y z
N VAL A 1 -35.27 11.96 9.16
CA VAL A 1 -36.69 12.37 9.27
C VAL A 1 -37.44 11.62 8.18
N ASP A 2 -38.51 10.93 8.53
CA ASP A 2 -39.37 10.16 7.58
C ASP A 2 -38.54 9.24 6.64
N ASN A 3 -37.61 8.47 7.22
CA ASN A 3 -36.65 7.58 6.56
C ASN A 3 -35.62 8.28 5.66
N ASN A 4 -35.60 9.61 5.59
CA ASN A 4 -34.55 10.36 4.91
C ASN A 4 -33.52 10.88 5.92
N ILE A 5 -32.23 10.75 5.58
CA ILE A 5 -31.15 11.30 6.40
C ILE A 5 -31.20 12.83 6.27
N GLN A 6 -31.31 13.51 7.41
CA GLN A 6 -31.31 14.98 7.47
C GLN A 6 -30.14 15.44 8.32
N THR A 7 -29.26 16.23 7.73
CA THR A 7 -28.03 16.75 8.38
C THR A 7 -28.11 18.26 8.68
N GLN A 8 -29.14 18.91 8.18
CA GLN A 8 -29.32 20.36 8.38
C GLN A 8 -29.90 20.58 9.79
N TYR A 9 -29.16 21.30 10.65
CA TYR A 9 -29.51 21.49 12.07
C TYR A 9 -30.79 22.30 12.27
N ASN A 10 -31.14 23.19 11.34
CA ASN A 10 -32.33 24.05 11.37
C ASN A 10 -33.44 23.54 10.44
N PHE A 11 -33.47 22.24 10.11
CA PHE A 11 -34.54 21.66 9.29
C PHE A 11 -35.88 21.81 9.97
N PRO A 12 -36.90 22.42 9.34
CA PRO A 12 -38.20 22.63 9.97
C PRO A 12 -38.98 21.33 10.08
N LEU A 13 -39.19 20.88 11.32
CA LEU A 13 -40.02 19.71 11.60
C LEU A 13 -41.51 20.12 11.58
N LYS A 14 -42.36 19.27 10.99
CA LYS A 14 -43.81 19.43 10.95
C LYS A 14 -44.49 18.41 11.89
N PRO A 15 -45.66 18.72 12.45
CA PRO A 15 -46.42 17.75 13.21
C PRO A 15 -46.65 16.44 12.44
N GLY A 16 -46.43 15.30 13.09
CA GLY A 16 -46.59 13.97 12.48
C GLY A 16 -45.31 13.40 11.84
N MET A 17 -44.25 14.17 11.66
CA MET A 17 -42.97 13.64 11.18
C MET A 17 -42.32 12.71 12.21
N LYS A 18 -41.81 11.57 11.74
CA LYS A 18 -41.01 10.64 12.55
C LYS A 18 -39.55 11.05 12.55
N VAL A 19 -39.03 11.38 13.72
CA VAL A 19 -37.58 11.68 13.90
C VAL A 19 -36.92 10.48 14.57
N GLN A 20 -36.00 9.86 13.88
CA GLN A 20 -35.14 8.80 14.41
C GLN A 20 -33.73 9.35 14.55
N VAL A 21 -33.20 9.39 15.77
CA VAL A 21 -31.82 9.80 16.03
C VAL A 21 -30.95 8.55 16.07
N SER A 22 -30.06 8.41 15.09
CA SER A 22 -29.04 7.38 15.13
C SER A 22 -27.85 7.89 15.95
N ARG A 23 -27.40 7.10 16.94
CA ARG A 23 -26.14 7.32 17.65
C ARG A 23 -24.95 6.76 16.87
N GLU A 24 -25.21 5.95 15.86
CA GLU A 24 -24.15 5.53 14.95
C GLU A 24 -23.76 6.73 14.08
N LYS A 25 -22.52 7.18 14.25
CA LYS A 25 -21.92 8.11 13.29
C LYS A 25 -22.03 7.44 11.93
N ASN A 26 -22.72 8.09 10.97
CA ASN A 26 -22.68 7.65 9.57
C ASN A 26 -21.22 7.41 9.24
N LYS A 27 -20.84 6.14 9.09
CA LYS A 27 -19.53 5.81 8.50
C LYS A 27 -19.62 6.35 7.08
N HIS A 28 -19.02 7.51 6.85
CA HIS A 28 -18.89 8.02 5.49
C HIS A 28 -18.21 6.95 4.68
N GLU A 29 -18.98 6.28 3.81
CA GLU A 29 -18.45 5.22 2.98
C GLU A 29 -17.25 5.79 2.19
N PHE A 30 -16.09 5.17 2.37
CA PHE A 30 -14.90 5.55 1.63
C PHE A 30 -15.06 5.07 0.18
N ARG A 31 -15.06 6.01 -0.75
CA ARG A 31 -15.08 5.71 -2.19
C ARG A 31 -13.98 6.48 -2.88
N HIS A 32 -13.05 5.77 -3.49
CA HIS A 32 -11.97 6.34 -4.28
C HIS A 32 -11.59 5.40 -5.43
N PRO A 33 -11.39 5.88 -6.67
CA PRO A 33 -11.14 5.02 -7.83
C PRO A 33 -9.84 4.22 -7.74
N MET A 34 -8.83 4.72 -6.99
CA MET A 34 -7.49 4.15 -6.89
C MET A 34 -7.19 3.47 -5.55
N LEU A 35 -8.11 3.55 -4.58
CA LEU A 35 -7.96 2.97 -3.25
C LEU A 35 -9.26 2.32 -2.80
N LYS A 36 -9.16 1.14 -2.20
CA LYS A 36 -10.25 0.45 -1.53
C LYS A 36 -9.83 0.11 -0.11
N ILE A 37 -10.62 0.50 0.89
CA ILE A 37 -10.38 0.06 2.27
C ILE A 37 -10.83 -1.39 2.37
N LEU A 38 -9.95 -2.27 2.83
CA LEU A 38 -10.20 -3.69 3.06
C LEU A 38 -10.50 -3.98 4.53
N TYR A 39 -9.83 -3.25 5.43
CA TYR A 39 -10.00 -3.36 6.87
C TYR A 39 -9.70 -2.02 7.54
N GLU A 40 -10.43 -1.71 8.60
CA GLU A 40 -10.20 -0.53 9.42
C GLU A 40 -10.65 -0.79 10.86
N ASP A 41 -9.77 -0.47 11.82
CA ASP A 41 -10.06 -0.47 13.25
C ASP A 41 -9.59 0.84 13.92
N ALA A 42 -9.42 0.83 15.24
CA ALA A 42 -8.93 1.98 15.99
C ALA A 42 -7.46 2.34 15.68
N TYR A 43 -6.65 1.38 15.23
CA TYR A 43 -5.20 1.48 15.12
C TYR A 43 -4.70 1.44 13.67
N LEU A 44 -5.40 0.73 12.79
CA LEU A 44 -4.95 0.41 11.44
C LEU A 44 -5.99 0.75 10.37
N ILE A 45 -5.50 1.07 9.18
CA ILE A 45 -6.25 1.02 7.92
C ILE A 45 -5.46 0.15 6.94
N VAL A 46 -6.09 -0.90 6.42
CA VAL A 46 -5.56 -1.75 5.35
C VAL A 46 -6.30 -1.44 4.07
N VAL A 47 -5.55 -1.18 3.01
CA VAL A 47 -6.11 -0.79 1.72
C VAL A 47 -5.54 -1.63 0.58
N GLU A 48 -6.33 -1.79 -0.47
CA GLU A 48 -5.86 -2.16 -1.79
C GLU A 48 -5.56 -0.87 -2.58
N LYS A 49 -4.31 -0.72 -2.98
CA LYS A 49 -3.83 0.37 -3.84
C LYS A 49 -3.77 -0.10 -5.29
N LYS A 50 -4.32 0.67 -6.22
CA LYS A 50 -4.12 0.43 -7.65
C LYS A 50 -2.76 0.98 -8.12
N GLU A 51 -2.29 0.45 -9.25
CA GLU A 51 -1.13 0.98 -9.98
C GLU A 51 -1.36 2.44 -10.38
N GLY A 52 -0.28 3.20 -10.58
CA GLY A 52 -0.32 4.62 -10.94
C GLY A 52 -0.46 5.57 -9.75
N LEU A 53 -0.92 5.11 -8.57
CA LEU A 53 -1.02 5.93 -7.37
C LEU A 53 0.26 5.85 -6.52
N LEU A 54 0.80 6.99 -6.14
CA LEU A 54 1.91 7.07 -5.18
C LEU A 54 1.45 6.66 -3.78
N SER A 55 2.28 5.91 -3.06
CA SER A 55 2.02 5.53 -1.66
C SER A 55 2.15 6.72 -0.71
N VAL A 56 3.19 7.52 -0.92
CA VAL A 56 3.57 8.68 -0.09
C VAL A 56 3.95 9.86 -0.96
N ALA A 57 3.95 11.06 -0.37
CA ALA A 57 4.36 12.28 -1.06
C ALA A 57 5.82 12.21 -1.53
N THR A 58 6.08 12.91 -2.63
CA THR A 58 7.41 13.22 -3.14
C THR A 58 7.56 14.75 -3.19
N ASP A 59 8.77 15.23 -3.47
CA ASP A 59 9.03 16.68 -3.60
C ASP A 59 8.14 17.34 -4.67
N HIS A 60 7.79 16.57 -5.70
CA HIS A 60 7.02 17.07 -6.86
C HIS A 60 5.52 16.79 -6.78
N GLN A 61 5.07 15.86 -5.93
CA GLN A 61 3.66 15.48 -5.82
C GLN A 61 3.28 15.19 -4.39
N LYS A 62 2.50 16.10 -3.77
CA LYS A 62 2.10 16.00 -2.36
C LYS A 62 0.66 15.50 -2.19
N GLU A 63 -0.26 15.89 -3.06
CA GLU A 63 -1.70 15.72 -2.84
C GLU A 63 -2.29 14.42 -3.42
N ARG A 64 -1.74 13.90 -4.51
CA ARG A 64 -2.27 12.68 -5.16
C ARG A 64 -1.51 11.44 -4.70
N THR A 65 -1.61 11.13 -3.41
CA THR A 65 -0.96 9.95 -2.80
C THR A 65 -1.96 9.21 -1.93
N ALA A 66 -1.74 7.91 -1.75
CA ALA A 66 -2.59 7.09 -0.89
C ALA A 66 -2.64 7.65 0.54
N GLN A 67 -1.50 8.10 1.07
CA GLN A 67 -1.43 8.73 2.39
C GLN A 67 -2.28 10.01 2.47
N HIS A 68 -2.21 10.88 1.48
CA HIS A 68 -2.99 12.13 1.48
C HIS A 68 -4.50 11.84 1.44
N ILE A 69 -4.92 10.94 0.54
CA ILE A 69 -6.33 10.54 0.39
C ILE A 69 -6.88 9.97 1.70
N LEU A 70 -6.11 9.10 2.38
CA LEU A 70 -6.51 8.52 3.65
C LEU A 70 -6.47 9.54 4.80
N ASN A 71 -5.55 10.50 4.78
CA ASN A 71 -5.57 11.62 5.74
C ASN A 71 -6.86 12.44 5.62
N GLU A 72 -7.28 12.79 4.42
CA GLU A 72 -8.54 13.50 4.20
C GLU A 72 -9.76 12.67 4.63
N TYR A 73 -9.70 11.35 4.45
CA TYR A 73 -10.75 10.45 4.93
C TYR A 73 -10.87 10.44 6.46
N VAL A 74 -9.77 10.22 7.18
CA VAL A 74 -9.82 10.12 8.66
C VAL A 74 -10.12 11.46 9.33
N LYS A 75 -9.74 12.58 8.73
CA LYS A 75 -10.07 13.93 9.20
C LYS A 75 -11.57 14.22 9.20
N ARG A 76 -12.37 13.53 8.37
CA ARG A 76 -13.84 13.66 8.38
C ARG A 76 -14.45 13.24 9.72
N THR A 77 -13.81 12.30 10.42
CA THR A 77 -14.27 11.87 11.75
C THR A 77 -13.79 12.83 12.85
N HIS A 78 -12.53 13.26 12.78
CA HIS A 78 -11.98 14.25 13.70
C HIS A 78 -10.78 14.94 13.02
N ARG A 79 -10.74 16.27 13.04
CA ARG A 79 -9.76 17.09 12.31
C ARG A 79 -8.29 16.81 12.64
N ASN A 80 -8.03 16.29 13.84
CA ASN A 80 -6.66 15.96 14.29
C ASN A 80 -6.23 14.54 13.92
N ASN A 81 -7.14 13.71 13.37
CA ASN A 81 -6.78 12.36 12.93
C ASN A 81 -5.79 12.41 11.78
N ARG A 82 -4.81 11.51 11.83
CA ARG A 82 -3.74 11.40 10.84
C ARG A 82 -3.47 9.94 10.51
N ILE A 83 -2.86 9.74 9.35
CA ILE A 83 -2.37 8.45 8.88
C ILE A 83 -0.85 8.46 8.86
N PHE A 84 -0.27 7.41 9.41
CA PHE A 84 1.17 7.21 9.52
C PHE A 84 1.61 6.05 8.63
N VAL A 85 2.64 6.29 7.81
CA VAL A 85 3.14 5.31 6.85
C VAL A 85 3.96 4.25 7.55
N VAL A 86 3.59 2.99 7.39
CA VAL A 86 4.31 1.83 7.90
C VAL A 86 5.27 1.28 6.86
N HIS A 87 4.77 1.04 5.66
CA HIS A 87 5.54 0.59 4.50
C HIS A 87 5.03 1.23 3.21
N ARG A 88 5.66 0.93 2.09
CA ARG A 88 5.26 1.49 0.80
C ARG A 88 5.31 0.46 -0.31
N LEU A 89 4.44 0.67 -1.32
CA LEU A 89 4.55 0.09 -2.65
C LEU A 89 5.02 1.16 -3.63
N ASP A 90 5.67 0.74 -4.69
CA ASP A 90 6.03 1.64 -5.79
C ASP A 90 4.76 2.15 -6.51
N ARG A 91 4.90 3.23 -7.28
CA ARG A 91 3.79 3.85 -8.01
C ARG A 91 3.06 2.84 -8.88
N GLU A 92 3.81 2.09 -9.67
CA GLU A 92 3.29 1.13 -10.66
C GLU A 92 3.03 -0.28 -10.05
N THR A 93 3.06 -0.40 -8.73
CA THR A 93 2.74 -1.62 -8.01
C THR A 93 1.36 -1.50 -7.40
N SER A 94 0.44 -2.37 -7.77
CA SER A 94 -0.83 -2.56 -7.09
C SER A 94 -0.69 -3.53 -5.92
N GLY A 95 -1.64 -3.52 -4.99
CA GLY A 95 -1.68 -4.50 -3.90
C GLY A 95 -2.02 -3.90 -2.55
N ILE A 96 -1.82 -4.73 -1.53
CA ILE A 96 -2.23 -4.44 -0.15
C ILE A 96 -1.18 -3.56 0.53
N MET A 97 -1.68 -2.52 1.19
CA MET A 97 -0.90 -1.64 2.05
C MET A 97 -1.61 -1.44 3.38
N MET A 98 -0.83 -1.25 4.44
CA MET A 98 -1.35 -0.84 5.75
C MET A 98 -0.77 0.50 6.18
N TYR A 99 -1.59 1.23 6.94
CA TYR A 99 -1.24 2.49 7.57
C TYR A 99 -1.65 2.44 9.03
N ALA A 100 -0.85 3.03 9.90
CA ALA A 100 -1.22 3.23 11.29
C ALA A 100 -2.05 4.52 11.45
N LYS A 101 -2.89 4.57 12.48
CA LYS A 101 -3.71 5.73 12.82
C LYS A 101 -3.11 6.56 13.97
N ASP A 102 -2.02 6.06 14.57
CA ASP A 102 -1.24 6.75 15.60
C ASP A 102 0.26 6.39 15.48
N GLU A 103 1.12 7.23 16.09
CA GLU A 103 2.57 7.07 16.03
C GLU A 103 3.07 5.83 16.76
N LYS A 104 2.48 5.48 17.89
CA LYS A 104 2.87 4.30 18.67
C LYS A 104 2.69 3.03 17.85
N THR A 105 1.54 2.89 17.23
CA THR A 105 1.24 1.77 16.32
C THR A 105 2.19 1.75 15.13
N GLN A 106 2.49 2.91 14.53
CA GLN A 106 3.46 3.01 13.44
C GLN A 106 4.84 2.51 13.87
N HIS A 107 5.37 2.98 15.00
CA HIS A 107 6.67 2.56 15.53
C HIS A 107 6.69 1.06 15.82
N THR A 108 5.68 0.55 16.53
CA THR A 108 5.58 -0.89 16.83
C THR A 108 5.65 -1.74 15.56
N LEU A 109 4.90 -1.36 14.52
CA LEU A 109 4.88 -2.11 13.25
C LEU A 109 6.20 -2.00 12.48
N ARG A 110 6.83 -0.82 12.46
CA ARG A 110 8.09 -0.62 11.73
C ARG A 110 9.27 -1.30 12.41
N ASP A 111 9.34 -1.21 13.73
CA ASP A 111 10.46 -1.75 14.49
C ASP A 111 10.44 -3.29 14.50
N ASN A 112 9.24 -3.87 14.46
CA ASN A 112 9.04 -5.32 14.44
C ASN A 112 8.56 -5.84 13.05
N TRP A 113 8.83 -5.10 11.97
CA TRP A 113 8.29 -5.40 10.63
C TRP A 113 8.59 -6.82 10.16
N HIS A 114 9.81 -7.28 10.36
CA HIS A 114 10.24 -8.62 9.92
C HIS A 114 9.58 -9.76 10.72
N ASP A 115 9.28 -9.52 11.99
CA ASP A 115 8.66 -10.51 12.88
C ASP A 115 7.14 -10.57 12.68
N ILE A 116 6.52 -9.42 12.40
CA ILE A 116 5.06 -9.30 12.22
C ILE A 116 4.65 -9.68 10.79
N VAL A 117 5.44 -9.29 9.78
CA VAL A 117 5.11 -9.49 8.35
C VAL A 117 6.07 -10.51 7.75
N TYR A 118 5.86 -11.77 8.08
CA TYR A 118 6.69 -12.90 7.66
C TYR A 118 6.42 -13.36 6.22
N ASP A 119 5.28 -13.01 5.63
CA ASP A 119 4.92 -13.42 4.26
C ASP A 119 4.58 -12.19 3.40
N ARG A 120 5.49 -11.85 2.47
CA ARG A 120 5.34 -10.72 1.54
C ARG A 120 5.45 -11.24 0.11
N ARG A 121 4.28 -11.60 -0.47
CA ARG A 121 4.21 -12.18 -1.81
C ARG A 121 3.78 -11.17 -2.84
N TYR A 122 4.39 -11.28 -3.99
CA TYR A 122 4.12 -10.48 -5.17
C TYR A 122 3.94 -11.39 -6.38
N VAL A 123 3.23 -10.89 -7.36
CA VAL A 123 3.11 -11.52 -8.68
C VAL A 123 3.62 -10.51 -9.70
N SER A 124 4.42 -10.98 -10.64
CA SER A 124 4.94 -10.17 -11.74
C SER A 124 4.91 -10.95 -13.04
N ILE A 125 4.70 -10.25 -14.14
CA ILE A 125 4.92 -10.78 -15.48
C ILE A 125 6.23 -10.19 -15.97
N VAL A 126 7.14 -11.07 -16.45
CA VAL A 126 8.41 -10.70 -17.03
C VAL A 126 8.47 -11.17 -18.47
N MET A 127 9.18 -10.44 -19.33
CA MET A 127 9.48 -10.90 -20.70
C MET A 127 10.54 -11.98 -20.64
N GLY A 128 10.47 -12.94 -21.54
CA GLY A 128 11.41 -14.06 -21.65
C GLY A 128 10.95 -15.28 -20.85
N ASP A 129 11.62 -16.37 -21.14
CA ASP A 129 11.45 -17.64 -20.46
C ASP A 129 12.53 -17.78 -19.39
N MET A 130 12.11 -17.89 -18.15
CA MET A 130 13.05 -18.09 -17.05
C MET A 130 13.82 -19.40 -17.21
N GLU A 131 15.14 -19.36 -17.11
CA GLU A 131 15.99 -20.54 -17.21
C GLU A 131 15.70 -21.55 -16.08
N LYS A 132 15.51 -21.02 -14.85
CA LYS A 132 15.22 -21.83 -13.66
C LYS A 132 13.79 -21.61 -13.20
N ASP A 133 13.12 -22.69 -12.79
CA ASP A 133 11.75 -22.60 -12.26
C ASP A 133 11.65 -21.85 -10.96
N GLN A 134 12.69 -21.88 -10.14
CA GLN A 134 12.76 -21.18 -8.86
C GLN A 134 14.19 -20.82 -8.50
N GLY A 135 14.33 -19.85 -7.63
CA GLY A 135 15.65 -19.45 -7.15
C GLY A 135 15.58 -18.26 -6.18
N THR A 136 16.77 -17.80 -5.82
CA THR A 136 16.95 -16.64 -4.95
C THR A 136 17.95 -15.68 -5.59
N VAL A 137 17.54 -14.41 -5.72
CA VAL A 137 18.44 -13.32 -6.11
C VAL A 137 18.87 -12.60 -4.85
N ARG A 138 20.18 -12.47 -4.69
CA ARG A 138 20.82 -11.71 -3.61
C ARG A 138 21.77 -10.70 -4.21
N SER A 139 21.58 -9.43 -3.88
CA SER A 139 22.46 -8.35 -4.34
C SER A 139 22.40 -7.16 -3.40
N TRP A 140 23.30 -6.21 -3.60
CA TRP A 140 23.33 -4.92 -2.89
C TRP A 140 22.76 -3.85 -3.81
N LEU A 141 21.67 -3.20 -3.37
CA LEU A 141 20.97 -2.17 -4.14
C LEU A 141 21.35 -0.78 -3.62
N THR A 142 21.77 0.08 -4.54
CA THR A 142 22.03 1.50 -4.26
C THR A 142 21.04 2.37 -5.02
N ASP A 143 20.28 3.19 -4.27
CA ASP A 143 19.34 4.15 -4.86
C ASP A 143 20.10 5.36 -5.39
N ARG A 144 20.25 5.43 -6.69
CA ARG A 144 20.77 6.59 -7.42
C ARG A 144 19.62 7.55 -7.74
N LYS A 145 19.91 8.81 -7.98
CA LYS A 145 18.89 9.83 -8.24
C LYS A 145 17.89 9.44 -9.35
N LEU A 146 18.39 8.78 -10.40
CA LEU A 146 17.58 8.42 -11.58
C LEU A 146 17.23 6.92 -11.67
N TYR A 147 18.00 6.04 -11.05
CA TYR A 147 17.81 4.58 -11.13
C TYR A 147 18.30 3.90 -9.84
N VAL A 148 18.03 2.61 -9.73
CA VAL A 148 18.60 1.75 -8.68
C VAL A 148 19.64 0.86 -9.34
N SER A 149 20.90 0.93 -8.85
CA SER A 149 21.97 0.03 -9.28
C SER A 149 21.99 -1.22 -8.41
N SER A 150 22.48 -2.32 -8.98
CA SER A 150 22.65 -3.62 -8.32
C SER A 150 24.11 -4.06 -8.42
N SER A 151 24.65 -4.59 -7.33
CA SER A 151 25.98 -5.19 -7.26
C SER A 151 25.88 -6.61 -6.68
N PRO A 152 26.55 -7.62 -7.24
CA PRO A 152 26.58 -8.96 -6.67
C PRO A 152 27.45 -9.06 -5.41
N VAL A 153 28.28 -8.06 -5.16
CA VAL A 153 29.15 -7.95 -3.98
C VAL A 153 28.79 -6.72 -3.15
N ASP A 154 29.14 -6.73 -1.88
CA ASP A 154 28.94 -5.58 -0.99
C ASP A 154 29.78 -4.39 -1.46
N ASP A 155 29.10 -3.41 -2.02
CA ASP A 155 29.66 -2.15 -2.53
C ASP A 155 29.19 -0.94 -1.69
N GLY A 156 28.69 -1.19 -0.47
CA GLY A 156 28.06 -0.20 0.39
C GLY A 156 26.58 0.02 0.10
N GLY A 157 25.99 -0.74 -0.82
CA GLY A 157 24.56 -0.79 -1.08
C GLY A 157 23.78 -1.47 0.04
N LYS A 158 22.46 -1.54 -0.10
CA LYS A 158 21.60 -2.22 0.86
C LYS A 158 21.33 -3.65 0.41
N LEU A 159 21.71 -4.62 1.25
CA LEU A 159 21.40 -6.03 1.00
C LEU A 159 19.91 -6.21 0.65
N SER A 160 19.67 -6.93 -0.42
CA SER A 160 18.36 -7.19 -1.01
C SER A 160 18.25 -8.65 -1.39
N ILE A 161 17.16 -9.30 -0.95
CA ILE A 161 16.93 -10.74 -1.16
C ILE A 161 15.51 -10.93 -1.65
N THR A 162 15.39 -11.61 -2.79
CA THR A 162 14.12 -11.97 -3.42
C THR A 162 14.14 -13.44 -3.80
N HIS A 163 13.21 -14.22 -3.29
CA HIS A 163 12.92 -15.56 -3.75
C HIS A 163 11.92 -15.48 -4.89
N TYR A 164 12.07 -16.33 -5.91
CA TYR A 164 11.14 -16.38 -7.03
C TYR A 164 10.76 -17.82 -7.40
N ARG A 165 9.58 -17.96 -7.95
CA ARG A 165 9.08 -19.20 -8.53
C ARG A 165 8.27 -18.87 -9.78
N THR A 166 8.54 -19.56 -10.87
CA THR A 166 7.76 -19.46 -12.11
C THR A 166 6.45 -20.21 -11.93
N ILE A 167 5.33 -19.50 -12.10
CA ILE A 167 3.98 -20.09 -12.04
C ILE A 167 3.59 -20.64 -13.43
N LYS A 168 3.90 -19.86 -14.49
CA LYS A 168 3.50 -20.19 -15.86
C LYS A 168 4.41 -19.49 -16.86
N ARG A 169 4.64 -20.16 -17.99
CA ARG A 169 5.28 -19.58 -19.19
C ARG A 169 4.29 -19.59 -20.35
N ALA A 170 4.19 -18.52 -21.09
CA ALA A 170 3.36 -18.44 -22.28
C ALA A 170 3.77 -17.26 -23.16
N ASN A 171 3.84 -17.46 -24.46
CA ASN A 171 4.02 -16.41 -25.47
C ASN A 171 5.26 -15.52 -25.23
N GLY A 172 6.38 -16.10 -24.78
CA GLY A 172 7.60 -15.34 -24.48
C GLY A 172 7.54 -14.53 -23.19
N TYR A 173 6.60 -14.85 -22.27
CA TYR A 173 6.47 -14.24 -20.95
C TYR A 173 6.44 -15.30 -19.87
N SER A 174 6.95 -14.95 -18.71
CA SER A 174 6.87 -15.76 -17.50
C SER A 174 6.07 -15.04 -16.40
N LEU A 175 5.07 -15.74 -15.86
CA LEU A 175 4.34 -15.31 -14.65
C LEU A 175 5.10 -15.81 -13.44
N MET A 176 5.53 -14.88 -12.59
CA MET A 176 6.39 -15.14 -11.44
C MET A 176 5.65 -14.87 -10.13
N GLU A 177 5.80 -15.77 -9.17
CA GLU A 177 5.57 -15.48 -7.75
C GLU A 177 6.90 -15.09 -7.11
N LEU A 178 6.88 -14.03 -6.29
CA LEU A 178 8.05 -13.49 -5.64
C LEU A 178 7.79 -13.32 -4.16
N GLN A 179 8.74 -13.74 -3.33
CA GLN A 179 8.69 -13.54 -1.89
C GLN A 179 9.90 -12.70 -1.46
N LEU A 180 9.63 -11.64 -0.71
CA LEU A 180 10.65 -10.67 -0.32
C LEU A 180 11.08 -10.87 1.14
N GLU A 181 12.37 -11.07 1.39
CA GLU A 181 12.97 -10.90 2.72
C GLU A 181 13.22 -9.43 3.03
N THR A 182 13.62 -8.66 2.03
CA THR A 182 13.89 -7.23 2.13
C THR A 182 12.92 -6.43 1.27
N GLY A 183 12.79 -5.13 1.49
CA GLY A 183 11.90 -4.25 0.72
C GLY A 183 12.60 -2.96 0.30
N ARG A 184 13.43 -3.01 -0.76
CA ARG A 184 14.13 -1.84 -1.30
C ARG A 184 13.36 -1.27 -2.49
N LYS A 185 13.59 -0.01 -2.79
CA LYS A 185 13.00 0.66 -3.95
C LYS A 185 13.32 -0.10 -5.23
N ASN A 186 12.31 -0.37 -6.06
CA ASN A 186 12.42 -1.10 -7.32
C ASN A 186 13.07 -2.50 -7.22
N GLN A 187 13.17 -3.10 -6.03
CA GLN A 187 13.90 -4.34 -5.81
C GLN A 187 13.50 -5.46 -6.78
N ILE A 188 12.21 -5.74 -6.90
CA ILE A 188 11.71 -6.79 -7.80
C ILE A 188 12.14 -6.51 -9.24
N ARG A 189 12.00 -5.28 -9.73
CA ARG A 189 12.33 -4.90 -11.11
C ARG A 189 13.80 -5.12 -11.40
N VAL A 190 14.67 -4.66 -10.50
CA VAL A 190 16.13 -4.79 -10.65
C VAL A 190 16.54 -6.26 -10.58
N HIS A 191 15.97 -7.04 -9.66
CA HIS A 191 16.29 -8.46 -9.54
C HIS A 191 15.79 -9.26 -10.75
N MET A 192 14.58 -9.01 -11.24
CA MET A 192 14.09 -9.70 -12.45
C MET A 192 14.91 -9.33 -13.68
N GLN A 193 15.29 -8.07 -13.81
CA GLN A 193 16.19 -7.64 -14.90
C GLN A 193 17.57 -8.31 -14.84
N SER A 194 18.09 -8.64 -13.65
CA SER A 194 19.37 -9.31 -13.50
C SER A 194 19.36 -10.79 -13.86
N LEU A 195 18.19 -11.36 -14.04
CA LEU A 195 18.01 -12.76 -14.47
C LEU A 195 17.81 -12.92 -15.99
N GLY A 196 17.80 -11.83 -16.74
CA GLY A 196 17.58 -11.75 -18.18
C GLY A 196 16.33 -10.95 -18.46
#